data_68b2ff094ab6dd7bbd8e73f85110c815
#
_entry.id   68b2ff094ab6dd7bbd8e73f85110c815
#
_cell.length_a   1.000
_cell.length_b   1.000
_cell.length_c   1.000
_cell.angle_alpha   90.00
_cell.angle_beta   90.00
_cell.angle_gamma   90.00
#
_symmetry.space_group_name_H-M   'P 1'
#
loop_
_entity.id
_entity.type
_entity.pdbx_description
1 polymer ?
#
loop_
_entity_poly.entity_id
_entity_poly.type
_entity_poly.pdbx_seq_one_letter_code
_entity_poly.pdbx_strand_id
1 'polypeptide(L)'
;MANRSLRALRSDELDNSRLSKIRTRIAPSPTGDPHIGTAYTALFNYAYAKKNKGKFILRIEDTDRTRLVAQSEERIIDSLRWLGLAWDEGPYRQSERLGLYQEDAADLVKKGAAYRCNCTAERLDQVRKKQQAKGEVPHYDKKCRLDPPKEGPFVTRLKVPEEGETSFEDSIRGKITFKNQNIDDAVILKSDGWPTYHLAVVVDDSEMKISHVIRAEEWLSSTPKHVLLYKALNRQLPIFAHLPLLRNPDKSKISKRKNPVSISWYKDQGYLPGALLNYLALMGWSMPDSREKFTLKEFIENFDLGRVDPAGPVFDLRKLDWLNGEWIRTLSVEELTTRLKDYADVDKSEIKRILPLVQDRLKKLSDFNELTSYFYQAEVDIDPVQIILKGQNADDTKKVLKTLEDTLSNLKTWNRESIEKVLEKKPEELGWSKTDLFQTLRYVETGSKATPPLFDVLEAIGKKITIVRLQKAIHRLN
;
A
#
# COMPACT_ATOMS: atom_id res chain seq x y z
N MET A 1 -24.14 -28.30 -0.14
CA MET A 1 -24.03 -27.53 1.11
C MET A 1 -23.39 -28.29 2.28
N ALA A 2 -23.03 -29.56 2.15
CA ALA A 2 -22.51 -30.39 3.27
C ALA A 2 -20.95 -30.38 3.44
N ASN A 3 -20.20 -29.75 2.55
CA ASN A 3 -18.71 -29.81 2.57
C ASN A 3 -18.01 -28.58 3.20
N ARG A 4 -18.76 -27.56 3.65
CA ARG A 4 -18.18 -26.37 4.33
C ARG A 4 -18.09 -26.51 5.85
N SER A 5 -18.87 -27.37 6.48
CA SER A 5 -18.89 -27.54 7.94
C SER A 5 -17.77 -28.42 8.50
N LEU A 6 -17.14 -29.28 7.68
CA LEU A 6 -16.06 -30.16 8.11
C LEU A 6 -14.67 -29.54 8.08
N ARG A 7 -14.50 -28.35 7.45
CA ARG A 7 -13.22 -27.61 7.46
C ARG A 7 -13.03 -26.74 8.71
N ALA A 8 -14.10 -26.24 9.31
CA ALA A 8 -14.02 -25.39 10.51
C ALA A 8 -13.68 -26.16 11.79
N LEU A 9 -13.99 -27.47 11.85
CA LEU A 9 -13.80 -28.28 13.06
C LEU A 9 -12.41 -28.95 13.20
N ARG A 10 -11.53 -28.83 12.19
CA ARG A 10 -10.18 -29.43 12.23
C ARG A 10 -9.04 -28.47 12.49
N SER A 11 -9.28 -27.15 12.49
CA SER A 11 -8.23 -26.15 12.78
C SER A 11 -8.01 -25.90 14.27
N ASP A 12 -9.00 -26.21 15.13
CA ASP A 12 -8.95 -25.86 16.56
C ASP A 12 -8.45 -26.99 17.46
N GLU A 13 -8.29 -28.21 16.95
CA GLU A 13 -7.82 -29.36 17.75
C GLU A 13 -6.35 -29.72 17.54
N LEU A 14 -5.60 -29.01 16.70
CA LEU A 14 -4.16 -29.21 16.59
C LEU A 14 -3.43 -28.47 17.72
N ASP A 15 -3.37 -29.16 18.86
CA ASP A 15 -2.39 -29.01 19.97
C ASP A 15 -2.12 -27.58 20.46
N ASN A 16 -3.15 -26.95 21.01
CA ASN A 16 -3.05 -25.64 21.69
C ASN A 16 -2.16 -25.65 22.95
N SER A 17 -1.64 -26.82 23.38
CA SER A 17 -0.82 -26.96 24.58
C SER A 17 0.68 -26.69 24.35
N ARG A 18 1.15 -26.57 23.09
CA ARG A 18 2.58 -26.42 22.74
C ARG A 18 2.98 -25.09 22.13
N LEU A 19 2.05 -24.25 21.68
CA LEU A 19 2.36 -22.92 21.12
C LEU A 19 2.34 -21.85 22.21
N SER A 20 3.46 -21.70 22.89
CA SER A 20 3.70 -20.54 23.76
C SER A 20 3.63 -19.27 22.93
N LYS A 21 2.56 -18.47 23.08
CA LYS A 21 2.33 -17.11 22.50
C LYS A 21 2.60 -16.98 20.99
N ILE A 22 1.58 -16.55 20.26
CA ILE A 22 1.68 -16.21 18.82
C ILE A 22 2.77 -15.16 18.58
N ARG A 23 3.65 -15.42 17.63
CA ARG A 23 4.72 -14.53 17.21
C ARG A 23 4.77 -14.49 15.68
N THR A 24 4.57 -13.31 15.13
CA THR A 24 4.67 -13.03 13.70
C THR A 24 5.75 -11.98 13.45
N ARG A 25 6.14 -11.80 12.20
CA ARG A 25 7.17 -10.81 11.85
C ARG A 25 6.92 -10.16 10.50
N ILE A 26 7.32 -8.90 10.40
CA ILE A 26 7.62 -8.27 9.12
C ILE A 26 9.14 -8.17 8.96
N ALA A 27 9.65 -8.58 7.81
CA ALA A 27 11.09 -8.73 7.58
C ALA A 27 11.51 -8.07 6.25
N PRO A 28 11.46 -6.75 6.13
CA PRO A 28 11.83 -6.03 4.92
C PRO A 28 13.35 -5.93 4.75
N SER A 29 13.81 -5.99 3.47
CA SER A 29 15.18 -5.66 3.11
C SER A 29 15.30 -4.16 2.81
N PRO A 30 16.34 -3.44 3.32
CA PRO A 30 16.49 -2.00 3.15
C PRO A 30 17.14 -1.66 1.78
N THR A 31 16.40 -1.93 0.70
CA THR A 31 16.85 -1.79 -0.71
C THR A 31 16.17 -0.65 -1.45
N GLY A 32 15.66 0.34 -0.75
CA GLY A 32 14.98 1.51 -1.30
C GLY A 32 13.70 1.85 -0.52
N ASP A 33 12.79 2.59 -1.14
CA ASP A 33 11.52 2.93 -0.51
C ASP A 33 10.67 1.69 -0.27
N PRO A 34 10.04 1.57 0.92
CA PRO A 34 9.23 0.42 1.27
C PRO A 34 8.02 0.30 0.33
N HIS A 35 7.84 -0.90 -0.18
CA HIS A 35 6.80 -1.23 -1.16
C HIS A 35 5.44 -1.39 -0.47
N ILE A 36 4.34 -1.05 -1.16
CA ILE A 36 2.97 -1.25 -0.66
C ILE A 36 2.70 -2.72 -0.28
N GLY A 37 3.36 -3.68 -0.94
CA GLY A 37 3.35 -5.09 -0.55
C GLY A 37 3.95 -5.36 0.83
N THR A 38 4.90 -4.53 1.29
CA THR A 38 5.42 -4.61 2.66
C THR A 38 4.35 -4.18 3.66
N ALA A 39 3.61 -3.09 3.38
CA ALA A 39 2.49 -2.65 4.21
C ALA A 39 1.38 -3.72 4.26
N TYR A 40 1.06 -4.32 3.12
CA TYR A 40 0.10 -5.42 3.00
C TYR A 40 0.50 -6.61 3.87
N THR A 41 1.71 -7.10 3.73
CA THR A 41 2.22 -8.21 4.54
C THR A 41 2.31 -7.85 6.02
N ALA A 42 2.76 -6.63 6.36
CA ALA A 42 2.83 -6.14 7.73
C ALA A 42 1.46 -6.09 8.40
N LEU A 43 0.43 -5.61 7.69
CA LEU A 43 -0.94 -5.53 8.19
C LEU A 43 -1.48 -6.89 8.63
N PHE A 44 -1.32 -7.94 7.81
CA PHE A 44 -1.82 -9.27 8.12
C PHE A 44 -1.05 -9.94 9.28
N ASN A 45 0.27 -9.77 9.31
CA ASN A 45 1.10 -10.21 10.46
C ASN A 45 0.71 -9.50 11.76
N TYR A 46 0.53 -8.18 11.69
CA TYR A 46 0.11 -7.35 12.82
C TYR A 46 -1.26 -7.77 13.35
N ALA A 47 -2.24 -7.89 12.45
CA ALA A 47 -3.60 -8.25 12.83
C ALA A 47 -3.66 -9.64 13.47
N TYR A 48 -2.97 -10.62 12.88
CA TYR A 48 -2.91 -11.97 13.45
C TYR A 48 -2.28 -12.00 14.84
N ALA A 49 -1.15 -11.30 15.00
CA ALA A 49 -0.49 -11.20 16.31
C ALA A 49 -1.40 -10.54 17.36
N LYS A 50 -1.97 -9.38 17.02
CA LYS A 50 -2.77 -8.59 17.98
C LYS A 50 -4.09 -9.27 18.34
N LYS A 51 -4.78 -9.90 17.39
CA LYS A 51 -5.98 -10.71 17.67
C LYS A 51 -5.71 -11.79 18.69
N ASN A 52 -4.59 -12.46 18.56
CA ASN A 52 -4.19 -13.58 19.43
C ASN A 52 -3.37 -13.15 20.66
N LYS A 53 -3.34 -11.85 21.01
CA LYS A 53 -2.56 -11.30 22.13
C LYS A 53 -1.08 -11.70 22.10
N GLY A 54 -0.56 -11.90 20.88
CA GLY A 54 0.80 -12.29 20.57
C GLY A 54 1.73 -11.11 20.36
N LYS A 55 2.87 -11.36 19.68
CA LYS A 55 3.91 -10.38 19.40
C LYS A 55 4.10 -10.21 17.90
N PHE A 56 4.18 -8.96 17.47
CA PHE A 56 4.57 -8.55 16.12
C PHE A 56 6.00 -8.02 16.13
N ILE A 57 6.88 -8.61 15.34
CA ILE A 57 8.33 -8.39 15.37
C ILE A 57 8.76 -7.68 14.10
N LEU A 58 9.66 -6.69 14.23
CA LEU A 58 10.35 -6.08 13.10
C LEU A 58 11.76 -6.65 12.98
N ARG A 59 12.10 -7.21 11.82
CA ARG A 59 13.45 -7.63 11.45
C ARG A 59 13.86 -6.96 10.15
N ILE A 60 15.08 -6.45 10.10
CA ILE A 60 15.70 -5.85 8.91
C ILE A 60 16.59 -6.89 8.26
N GLU A 61 16.30 -7.26 7.01
CA GLU A 61 17.08 -8.25 6.25
C GLU A 61 18.13 -7.54 5.37
N ASP A 62 19.26 -7.22 5.97
CA ASP A 62 20.36 -6.43 5.43
C ASP A 62 21.61 -7.25 5.06
N THR A 63 21.45 -8.55 4.84
CA THR A 63 22.56 -9.47 4.48
C THR A 63 23.05 -9.31 3.04
N ASP A 64 22.27 -8.72 2.16
CA ASP A 64 22.69 -8.39 0.80
C ASP A 64 23.27 -6.97 0.72
N ARG A 65 24.55 -6.84 1.10
CA ARG A 65 25.28 -5.57 1.19
C ARG A 65 25.35 -4.79 -0.11
N THR A 66 25.27 -5.46 -1.25
CA THR A 66 25.36 -4.84 -2.59
C THR A 66 24.10 -4.08 -2.98
N ARG A 67 22.98 -4.36 -2.32
CA ARG A 67 21.66 -3.78 -2.59
C ARG A 67 21.19 -2.80 -1.52
N LEU A 68 21.99 -2.58 -0.47
CA LEU A 68 21.60 -1.64 0.59
C LEU A 68 21.55 -0.21 0.06
N VAL A 69 20.50 0.51 0.42
CA VAL A 69 20.30 1.93 0.09
C VAL A 69 20.28 2.74 1.38
N ALA A 70 21.09 3.79 1.42
CA ALA A 70 21.15 4.70 2.57
C ALA A 70 19.74 5.19 2.96
N GLN A 71 19.49 5.34 4.27
CA GLN A 71 18.22 5.79 4.85
C GLN A 71 17.00 4.87 4.56
N SER A 72 17.18 3.74 3.88
CA SER A 72 16.06 2.85 3.57
C SER A 72 15.46 2.21 4.82
N GLU A 73 16.28 1.89 5.82
CA GLU A 73 15.80 1.37 7.10
C GLU A 73 14.94 2.41 7.84
N GLU A 74 15.37 3.67 7.89
CA GLU A 74 14.58 4.75 8.49
C GLU A 74 13.22 4.91 7.80
N ARG A 75 13.23 4.87 6.45
CA ARG A 75 11.98 4.94 5.67
C ARG A 75 11.03 3.77 5.93
N ILE A 76 11.56 2.58 6.17
CA ILE A 76 10.76 1.41 6.59
C ILE A 76 10.11 1.67 7.94
N ILE A 77 10.91 2.11 8.92
CA ILE A 77 10.46 2.42 10.28
C ILE A 77 9.39 3.50 10.26
N ASP A 78 9.63 4.60 9.55
CA ASP A 78 8.70 5.72 9.44
C ASP A 78 7.39 5.34 8.74
N SER A 79 7.48 4.50 7.72
CA SER A 79 6.29 3.98 7.03
C SER A 79 5.42 3.12 7.95
N LEU A 80 6.01 2.22 8.74
CA LEU A 80 5.28 1.39 9.70
C LEU A 80 4.66 2.24 10.83
N ARG A 81 5.39 3.25 11.32
CA ARG A 81 4.88 4.21 12.31
C ARG A 81 3.72 5.02 11.76
N TRP A 82 3.85 5.56 10.56
CA TRP A 82 2.79 6.32 9.90
C TRP A 82 1.53 5.48 9.70
N LEU A 83 1.67 4.19 9.36
CA LEU A 83 0.57 3.25 9.25
C LEU A 83 -0.03 2.84 10.61
N GLY A 84 0.62 3.16 11.74
CA GLY A 84 0.18 2.72 13.06
C GLY A 84 0.44 1.23 13.35
N LEU A 85 1.32 0.59 12.58
CA LEU A 85 1.71 -0.81 12.74
C LEU A 85 2.95 -0.94 13.65
N ALA A 86 2.81 -0.53 14.91
CA ALA A 86 3.87 -0.58 15.90
C ALA A 86 4.24 -2.03 16.26
N TRP A 87 5.54 -2.35 16.20
CA TRP A 87 6.06 -3.65 16.58
C TRP A 87 6.34 -3.74 18.08
N ASP A 88 6.31 -4.96 18.60
CA ASP A 88 6.53 -5.25 20.03
C ASP A 88 8.00 -5.53 20.34
N GLU A 89 8.78 -6.02 19.38
CA GLU A 89 10.20 -6.36 19.51
C GLU A 89 10.97 -6.02 18.22
N GLY A 90 12.23 -5.61 18.38
CA GLY A 90 13.09 -5.16 17.29
C GLY A 90 13.17 -3.62 17.17
N PRO A 91 13.74 -3.07 16.10
CA PRO A 91 14.22 -3.80 14.92
C PRO A 91 15.44 -4.67 15.22
N TYR A 92 15.38 -5.92 14.79
CA TYR A 92 16.55 -6.80 14.77
C TYR A 92 17.21 -6.73 13.39
N ARG A 93 18.54 -6.59 13.32
CA ARG A 93 19.27 -6.59 12.05
C ARG A 93 19.98 -7.91 11.83
N GLN A 94 19.85 -8.45 10.62
CA GLN A 94 20.52 -9.72 10.28
C GLN A 94 22.04 -9.57 10.25
N SER A 95 22.55 -8.40 9.86
CA SER A 95 23.99 -8.10 9.88
C SER A 95 24.65 -8.22 11.25
N GLU A 96 23.88 -8.02 12.34
CA GLU A 96 24.36 -8.14 13.73
C GLU A 96 24.41 -9.58 14.22
N ARG A 97 23.94 -10.55 13.42
CA ARG A 97 23.72 -11.94 13.81
C ARG A 97 24.54 -12.95 13.00
N LEU A 98 25.58 -12.47 12.33
CA LEU A 98 26.39 -13.25 11.38
C LEU A 98 26.94 -14.56 11.97
N GLY A 99 27.42 -14.54 13.23
CA GLY A 99 27.96 -15.70 13.92
C GLY A 99 26.96 -16.86 13.98
N LEU A 100 25.68 -16.59 14.26
CA LEU A 100 24.64 -17.63 14.33
C LEU A 100 24.47 -18.36 12.99
N TYR A 101 24.51 -17.62 11.87
CA TYR A 101 24.38 -18.23 10.55
C TYR A 101 25.58 -19.07 10.17
N GLN A 102 26.79 -18.63 10.54
CA GLN A 102 28.02 -19.37 10.30
C GLN A 102 28.08 -20.66 11.13
N GLU A 103 27.69 -20.62 12.39
CA GLU A 103 27.59 -21.78 13.29
C GLU A 103 26.60 -22.81 12.74
N ASP A 104 25.39 -22.37 12.38
CA ASP A 104 24.37 -23.27 11.82
C ASP A 104 24.78 -23.85 10.47
N ALA A 105 25.45 -23.08 9.59
CA ALA A 105 25.96 -23.59 8.33
C ALA A 105 27.06 -24.66 8.56
N ALA A 106 27.94 -24.47 9.55
CA ALA A 106 28.97 -25.44 9.91
C ALA A 106 28.34 -26.74 10.51
N ASP A 107 27.31 -26.59 11.34
CA ASP A 107 26.55 -27.73 11.88
C ASP A 107 25.86 -28.54 10.78
N LEU A 108 25.23 -27.87 9.81
CA LEU A 108 24.63 -28.52 8.65
C LEU A 108 25.65 -29.31 7.82
N VAL A 109 26.87 -28.78 7.64
CA VAL A 109 27.96 -29.51 6.96
C VAL A 109 28.39 -30.72 7.78
N LYS A 110 28.59 -30.58 9.09
CA LYS A 110 28.97 -31.65 10.03
C LYS A 110 27.94 -32.78 10.02
N LYS A 111 26.67 -32.46 9.95
CA LYS A 111 25.54 -33.41 9.84
C LYS A 111 25.38 -34.03 8.46
N GLY A 112 26.14 -33.59 7.46
CA GLY A 112 26.00 -34.05 6.09
C GLY A 112 24.72 -33.56 5.39
N ALA A 113 24.01 -32.57 5.97
CA ALA A 113 22.83 -31.93 5.39
C ALA A 113 23.18 -30.73 4.48
N ALA A 114 24.43 -30.31 4.48
CA ALA A 114 25.01 -29.34 3.56
C ALA A 114 26.44 -29.77 3.15
N TYR A 115 26.97 -29.12 2.11
CA TYR A 115 28.31 -29.41 1.63
C TYR A 115 28.96 -28.16 1.02
N ARG A 116 30.29 -28.19 0.96
CA ARG A 116 31.10 -27.11 0.38
C ARG A 116 31.12 -27.22 -1.15
N CYS A 117 31.11 -26.08 -1.84
CA CYS A 117 31.13 -26.02 -3.30
C CYS A 117 32.03 -24.88 -3.76
N ASN A 118 33.00 -25.16 -4.63
CA ASN A 118 33.93 -24.17 -5.21
C ASN A 118 33.71 -23.94 -6.71
N CYS A 119 32.53 -24.29 -7.25
CA CYS A 119 32.20 -24.03 -8.65
C CYS A 119 32.20 -22.52 -8.94
N THR A 120 32.93 -22.12 -9.99
CA THR A 120 33.01 -20.73 -10.44
C THR A 120 31.71 -20.27 -11.08
N ALA A 121 31.51 -18.98 -11.17
CA ALA A 121 30.34 -18.37 -11.82
C ALA A 121 30.27 -18.75 -13.31
N GLU A 122 31.41 -18.74 -14.00
CA GLU A 122 31.54 -19.10 -15.44
C GLU A 122 31.09 -20.53 -15.69
N ARG A 123 31.55 -21.46 -14.84
CA ARG A 123 31.14 -22.86 -14.95
C ARG A 123 29.63 -23.01 -14.72
N LEU A 124 29.08 -22.36 -13.72
CA LEU A 124 27.66 -22.44 -13.44
C LEU A 124 26.81 -21.84 -14.56
N ASP A 125 27.28 -20.75 -15.18
CA ASP A 125 26.63 -20.16 -16.36
C ASP A 125 26.65 -21.13 -17.57
N GLN A 126 27.78 -21.82 -17.82
CA GLN A 126 27.85 -22.84 -18.86
C GLN A 126 26.88 -24.00 -18.63
N VAL A 127 26.73 -24.46 -17.38
CA VAL A 127 25.75 -25.50 -17.02
C VAL A 127 24.33 -25.02 -17.31
N ARG A 128 23.98 -23.81 -16.88
CA ARG A 128 22.65 -23.19 -17.12
C ARG A 128 22.35 -23.10 -18.62
N LYS A 129 23.29 -22.58 -19.41
CA LYS A 129 23.13 -22.47 -20.88
C LYS A 129 22.92 -23.85 -21.56
N LYS A 130 23.66 -24.88 -21.14
CA LYS A 130 23.48 -26.25 -21.65
C LYS A 130 22.10 -26.82 -21.30
N GLN A 131 21.63 -26.61 -20.09
CA GLN A 131 20.28 -27.05 -19.64
C GLN A 131 19.19 -26.30 -20.41
N GLN A 132 19.29 -24.99 -20.54
CA GLN A 132 18.34 -24.17 -21.33
C GLN A 132 18.27 -24.59 -22.78
N ALA A 133 19.42 -24.88 -23.40
CA ALA A 133 19.46 -25.37 -24.77
C ALA A 133 18.76 -26.72 -24.98
N LYS A 134 18.62 -27.51 -23.90
CA LYS A 134 17.86 -28.79 -23.88
C LYS A 134 16.41 -28.62 -23.48
N GLY A 135 15.95 -27.40 -23.17
CA GLY A 135 14.60 -27.14 -22.64
C GLY A 135 14.42 -27.54 -21.15
N GLU A 136 15.51 -27.80 -20.43
CA GLU A 136 15.49 -28.16 -19.02
C GLU A 136 15.42 -26.90 -18.13
N VAL A 137 14.79 -27.01 -16.98
CA VAL A 137 14.82 -25.94 -15.95
C VAL A 137 16.24 -25.88 -15.37
N PRO A 138 16.91 -24.71 -15.38
CA PRO A 138 18.26 -24.59 -14.87
C PRO A 138 18.35 -24.90 -13.38
N HIS A 139 19.25 -25.80 -13.01
CA HIS A 139 19.55 -26.18 -11.61
C HIS A 139 21.03 -26.51 -11.46
N TYR A 140 21.51 -26.54 -10.23
CA TYR A 140 22.88 -26.94 -9.95
C TYR A 140 23.09 -28.44 -10.22
N ASP A 141 24.11 -28.79 -10.98
CA ASP A 141 24.40 -30.16 -11.40
C ASP A 141 25.02 -31.07 -10.34
N LYS A 142 25.04 -30.63 -9.08
CA LYS A 142 25.48 -31.36 -7.87
C LYS A 142 26.94 -31.83 -7.92
N LYS A 143 27.79 -31.27 -8.78
CA LYS A 143 29.20 -31.70 -8.98
C LYS A 143 29.97 -31.86 -7.66
N CYS A 144 29.91 -30.84 -6.78
CA CYS A 144 30.68 -30.87 -5.52
C CYS A 144 30.01 -31.68 -4.39
N ARG A 145 28.87 -32.32 -4.65
CA ARG A 145 28.17 -33.12 -3.64
C ARG A 145 28.91 -34.40 -3.28
N LEU A 146 29.54 -35.02 -4.30
CA LEU A 146 30.31 -36.28 -4.17
C LEU A 146 31.75 -36.05 -3.70
N ASP A 147 32.35 -34.95 -4.16
CA ASP A 147 33.73 -34.58 -3.84
C ASP A 147 33.78 -33.08 -3.45
N PRO A 148 33.39 -32.76 -2.20
CA PRO A 148 33.41 -31.36 -1.73
C PRO A 148 34.85 -30.87 -1.53
N PRO A 149 35.15 -29.59 -1.83
CA PRO A 149 36.48 -29.03 -1.62
C PRO A 149 36.83 -29.02 -0.14
N LYS A 150 38.09 -29.39 0.17
CA LYS A 150 38.61 -29.39 1.54
C LYS A 150 39.13 -28.02 1.94
N GLU A 151 39.73 -27.29 1.01
CA GLU A 151 40.36 -26.01 1.22
C GLU A 151 39.99 -24.99 0.13
N GLY A 152 40.35 -23.74 0.35
CA GLY A 152 40.12 -22.62 -0.56
C GLY A 152 38.77 -21.94 -0.38
N PRO A 153 38.47 -20.92 -1.18
CA PRO A 153 37.17 -20.24 -1.13
C PRO A 153 36.06 -21.16 -1.59
N PHE A 154 35.02 -21.30 -0.80
CA PHE A 154 33.84 -22.11 -1.12
C PHE A 154 32.56 -21.45 -0.62
N VAL A 155 31.45 -21.80 -1.26
CA VAL A 155 30.10 -21.55 -0.74
C VAL A 155 29.58 -22.82 -0.07
N THR A 156 28.64 -22.68 0.86
CA THR A 156 27.94 -23.84 1.43
C THR A 156 26.59 -24.00 0.75
N ARG A 157 26.28 -25.23 0.28
CA ARG A 157 25.01 -25.56 -0.35
C ARG A 157 24.21 -26.53 0.52
N LEU A 158 22.89 -26.32 0.54
CA LEU A 158 21.95 -27.28 1.12
C LEU A 158 22.03 -28.59 0.30
N LYS A 159 22.05 -29.73 1.00
CA LYS A 159 21.99 -31.06 0.36
C LYS A 159 20.54 -31.55 0.38
N VAL A 160 19.83 -31.31 -0.72
CA VAL A 160 18.43 -31.75 -0.87
C VAL A 160 18.40 -33.28 -1.09
N PRO A 161 17.52 -34.05 -0.45
CA PRO A 161 17.33 -35.47 -0.79
C PRO A 161 17.01 -35.66 -2.26
N GLU A 162 17.55 -36.70 -2.90
CA GLU A 162 17.36 -36.90 -4.34
C GLU A 162 15.99 -37.49 -4.70
N GLU A 163 15.47 -38.30 -3.79
CA GLU A 163 14.19 -38.97 -3.93
C GLU A 163 13.19 -38.47 -2.89
N GLY A 164 11.92 -38.83 -3.11
CA GLY A 164 10.83 -38.51 -2.20
C GLY A 164 10.27 -37.09 -2.40
N GLU A 165 9.56 -36.63 -1.40
CA GLU A 165 8.80 -35.38 -1.45
C GLU A 165 8.99 -34.58 -0.16
N THR A 166 8.95 -33.25 -0.31
CA THR A 166 8.91 -32.31 0.79
C THR A 166 7.55 -31.62 0.80
N SER A 167 6.80 -31.84 1.90
CA SER A 167 5.46 -31.26 2.09
C SER A 167 5.41 -30.34 3.30
N PHE A 168 4.52 -29.38 3.24
CA PHE A 168 4.16 -28.52 4.38
C PHE A 168 2.67 -28.13 4.32
N GLU A 169 2.12 -27.73 5.44
CA GLU A 169 0.77 -27.19 5.54
C GLU A 169 0.83 -25.66 5.46
N ASP A 170 -0.04 -25.09 4.61
CA ASP A 170 -0.23 -23.65 4.47
C ASP A 170 -1.64 -23.27 4.90
N SER A 171 -1.76 -22.34 5.86
CA SER A 171 -3.07 -21.98 6.44
C SER A 171 -4.04 -21.37 5.42
N ILE A 172 -3.55 -20.84 4.29
CA ILE A 172 -4.37 -20.25 3.24
C ILE A 172 -4.60 -21.23 2.09
N ARG A 173 -3.57 -22.02 1.74
CA ARG A 173 -3.51 -22.83 0.52
C ARG A 173 -3.63 -24.33 0.75
N GLY A 174 -3.66 -24.77 2.01
CA GLY A 174 -3.71 -26.18 2.38
C GLY A 174 -2.37 -26.89 2.21
N LYS A 175 -2.39 -28.19 2.06
CA LYS A 175 -1.18 -29.02 1.90
C LYS A 175 -0.51 -28.77 0.56
N ILE A 176 0.77 -28.46 0.58
CA ILE A 176 1.60 -28.22 -0.60
C ILE A 176 2.77 -29.21 -0.60
N THR A 177 2.99 -29.86 -1.73
CA THR A 177 3.98 -30.91 -1.89
C THR A 177 4.88 -30.63 -3.09
N PHE A 178 6.18 -30.79 -2.92
CA PHE A 178 7.20 -30.68 -3.97
C PHE A 178 7.99 -31.97 -4.06
N LYS A 179 8.21 -32.49 -5.28
CA LYS A 179 9.16 -33.56 -5.49
C LYS A 179 10.57 -33.04 -5.24
N ASN A 180 11.36 -33.77 -4.46
CA ASN A 180 12.70 -33.33 -4.06
C ASN A 180 13.64 -33.10 -5.26
N GLN A 181 13.49 -33.89 -6.31
CA GLN A 181 14.23 -33.70 -7.58
C GLN A 181 14.06 -32.32 -8.21
N ASN A 182 12.96 -31.61 -7.91
CA ASN A 182 12.68 -30.25 -8.41
C ASN A 182 13.17 -29.14 -7.45
N ILE A 183 13.80 -29.49 -6.35
CA ILE A 183 14.34 -28.56 -5.37
C ILE A 183 15.85 -28.48 -5.59
N ASP A 184 16.36 -27.28 -5.90
CA ASP A 184 17.79 -27.06 -6.13
C ASP A 184 18.60 -27.07 -4.82
N ASP A 185 19.86 -27.56 -4.91
CA ASP A 185 20.86 -27.40 -3.84
C ASP A 185 21.31 -25.94 -3.73
N ALA A 186 20.47 -25.14 -3.12
CA ALA A 186 20.69 -23.70 -3.03
C ALA A 186 21.94 -23.36 -2.18
N VAL A 187 22.65 -22.31 -2.55
CA VAL A 187 23.66 -21.71 -1.69
C VAL A 187 22.98 -21.16 -0.45
N ILE A 188 23.43 -21.56 0.74
CA ILE A 188 22.95 -21.09 2.03
C ILE A 188 23.92 -20.15 2.73
N LEU A 189 25.25 -20.33 2.53
CA LEU A 189 26.29 -19.44 2.99
C LEU A 189 27.22 -19.12 1.82
N LYS A 190 27.50 -17.83 1.61
CA LYS A 190 28.38 -17.32 0.55
C LYS A 190 29.85 -17.49 0.95
N SER A 191 30.77 -17.36 -0.02
CA SER A 191 32.21 -17.48 0.20
C SER A 191 32.81 -16.36 1.08
N ASP A 192 32.11 -15.24 1.19
CA ASP A 192 32.45 -14.13 2.10
C ASP A 192 31.95 -14.34 3.54
N GLY A 193 31.36 -15.50 3.84
CA GLY A 193 30.80 -15.85 5.13
C GLY A 193 29.41 -15.28 5.44
N TRP A 194 28.79 -14.54 4.48
CA TRP A 194 27.45 -14.03 4.66
C TRP A 194 26.39 -15.05 4.23
N PRO A 195 25.27 -15.18 4.98
CA PRO A 195 24.21 -16.08 4.63
C PRO A 195 23.45 -15.58 3.37
N THR A 196 22.82 -16.51 2.68
CA THR A 196 21.73 -16.16 1.79
C THR A 196 20.43 -16.06 2.56
N TYR A 197 19.40 -15.50 1.93
CA TYR A 197 18.05 -15.39 2.49
C TYR A 197 17.55 -16.71 3.12
N HIS A 198 17.80 -17.84 2.43
CA HIS A 198 17.27 -19.14 2.86
C HIS A 198 17.76 -19.57 4.25
N LEU A 199 19.04 -19.40 4.54
CA LEU A 199 19.59 -19.74 5.85
C LEU A 199 19.17 -18.70 6.90
N ALA A 200 19.38 -17.41 6.59
CA ALA A 200 19.15 -16.34 7.54
C ALA A 200 17.70 -16.31 8.05
N VAL A 201 16.71 -16.47 7.15
CA VAL A 201 15.29 -16.45 7.56
C VAL A 201 14.93 -17.63 8.46
N VAL A 202 15.47 -18.84 8.21
CA VAL A 202 15.18 -20.03 9.01
C VAL A 202 15.83 -19.93 10.39
N VAL A 203 17.09 -19.50 10.45
CA VAL A 203 17.80 -19.30 11.70
C VAL A 203 17.09 -18.28 12.58
N ASP A 204 16.80 -17.11 12.02
CA ASP A 204 16.15 -16.03 12.75
C ASP A 204 14.72 -16.36 13.18
N ASP A 205 13.91 -16.92 12.28
CA ASP A 205 12.53 -17.31 12.62
C ASP A 205 12.53 -18.32 13.77
N SER A 206 13.52 -19.23 13.82
CA SER A 206 13.69 -20.16 14.93
C SER A 206 14.11 -19.48 16.23
N GLU A 207 15.19 -18.68 16.19
CA GLU A 207 15.74 -17.98 17.36
C GLU A 207 14.75 -16.97 17.95
N MET A 208 14.01 -16.29 17.10
CA MET A 208 12.94 -15.36 17.50
C MET A 208 11.64 -16.07 17.85
N LYS A 209 11.61 -17.43 17.78
CA LYS A 209 10.44 -18.26 18.09
C LYS A 209 9.20 -17.84 17.30
N ILE A 210 9.39 -17.56 16.00
CA ILE A 210 8.27 -17.20 15.12
C ILE A 210 7.35 -18.41 14.97
N SER A 211 6.11 -18.26 15.39
CA SER A 211 5.10 -19.31 15.32
C SER A 211 4.41 -19.39 13.96
N HIS A 212 4.25 -18.23 13.30
CA HIS A 212 3.56 -18.12 12.00
C HIS A 212 4.41 -17.29 11.05
N VAL A 213 4.72 -17.86 9.89
CA VAL A 213 5.40 -17.21 8.77
C VAL A 213 4.36 -16.78 7.74
N ILE A 214 3.81 -15.58 7.94
CA ILE A 214 2.86 -14.95 7.00
C ILE A 214 3.67 -14.08 6.04
N ARG A 215 3.64 -14.40 4.73
CA ARG A 215 4.43 -13.71 3.70
C ARG A 215 3.79 -13.82 2.32
N ALA A 216 4.32 -13.12 1.32
CA ALA A 216 3.80 -13.17 -0.05
C ALA A 216 4.01 -14.54 -0.73
N GLU A 217 3.09 -14.95 -1.59
CA GLU A 217 3.10 -16.23 -2.33
C GLU A 217 4.32 -16.43 -3.23
N GLU A 218 5.05 -15.37 -3.57
CA GLU A 218 6.30 -15.48 -4.35
C GLU A 218 7.37 -16.34 -3.66
N TRP A 219 7.27 -16.50 -2.36
CA TRP A 219 8.17 -17.33 -1.56
C TRP A 219 7.74 -18.81 -1.47
N LEU A 220 6.61 -19.16 -2.08
CA LEU A 220 6.05 -20.51 -2.01
C LEU A 220 7.05 -21.57 -2.53
N SER A 221 7.69 -21.29 -3.66
CA SER A 221 8.70 -22.18 -4.27
C SER A 221 9.99 -22.30 -3.45
N SER A 222 10.24 -21.37 -2.53
CA SER A 222 11.38 -21.40 -1.61
C SER A 222 11.09 -22.18 -0.33
N THR A 223 9.82 -22.33 0.03
CA THR A 223 9.38 -22.94 1.30
C THR A 223 9.91 -24.38 1.50
N PRO A 224 9.95 -25.27 0.48
CA PRO A 224 10.50 -26.62 0.70
C PRO A 224 11.98 -26.62 1.13
N LYS A 225 12.80 -25.66 0.65
CA LYS A 225 14.18 -25.48 1.14
C LYS A 225 14.21 -25.09 2.61
N HIS A 226 13.30 -24.23 3.04
CA HIS A 226 13.19 -23.84 4.45
C HIS A 226 12.75 -25.03 5.31
N VAL A 227 11.77 -25.81 4.87
CA VAL A 227 11.34 -27.04 5.57
C VAL A 227 12.50 -28.01 5.75
N LEU A 228 13.31 -28.20 4.71
CA LEU A 228 14.52 -29.05 4.81
C LEU A 228 15.55 -28.49 5.78
N LEU A 229 15.77 -27.17 5.80
CA LEU A 229 16.67 -26.50 6.75
C LEU A 229 16.18 -26.64 8.19
N TYR A 230 14.89 -26.41 8.46
CA TYR A 230 14.31 -26.62 9.79
C TYR A 230 14.52 -28.04 10.28
N LYS A 231 14.26 -29.04 9.42
CA LYS A 231 14.45 -30.47 9.75
C LYS A 231 15.93 -30.79 10.03
N ALA A 232 16.84 -30.33 9.17
CA ALA A 232 18.27 -30.60 9.31
C ALA A 232 18.89 -29.94 10.56
N LEU A 233 18.39 -28.75 10.93
CA LEU A 233 18.78 -28.07 12.15
C LEU A 233 18.06 -28.59 13.41
N ASN A 234 17.16 -29.56 13.24
CA ASN A 234 16.31 -30.09 14.34
C ASN A 234 15.52 -28.98 15.04
N ARG A 235 14.96 -28.05 14.27
CA ARG A 235 14.15 -26.91 14.75
C ARG A 235 12.67 -27.13 14.44
N GLN A 236 11.80 -26.57 15.28
CA GLN A 236 10.36 -26.65 15.09
C GLN A 236 9.93 -25.85 13.86
N LEU A 237 9.11 -26.46 12.98
CA LEU A 237 8.52 -25.76 11.84
C LEU A 237 7.47 -24.74 12.33
N PRO A 238 7.50 -23.53 11.82
CA PRO A 238 6.39 -22.59 11.98
C PRO A 238 5.20 -23.00 11.11
N ILE A 239 4.04 -22.45 11.40
CA ILE A 239 2.88 -22.51 10.50
C ILE A 239 3.10 -21.51 9.37
N PHE A 240 2.99 -21.98 8.13
CA PHE A 240 3.12 -21.12 6.95
C PHE A 240 1.77 -20.57 6.49
N ALA A 241 1.78 -19.34 5.97
CA ALA A 241 0.64 -18.72 5.34
C ALA A 241 1.11 -17.80 4.19
N HIS A 242 0.82 -18.17 2.97
CA HIS A 242 1.25 -17.42 1.79
C HIS A 242 0.10 -16.57 1.24
N LEU A 243 0.19 -15.26 1.52
CA LEU A 243 -0.74 -14.24 1.04
C LEU A 243 -0.68 -14.11 -0.50
N PRO A 244 -1.81 -13.84 -1.15
CA PRO A 244 -1.82 -13.57 -2.58
C PRO A 244 -1.03 -12.30 -2.93
N LEU A 245 -0.48 -12.24 -4.14
CA LEU A 245 0.17 -11.04 -4.65
C LEU A 245 -0.85 -9.99 -5.07
N LEU A 246 -0.57 -8.74 -4.76
CA LEU A 246 -1.28 -7.61 -5.35
C LEU A 246 -0.98 -7.56 -6.85
N ARG A 247 -2.02 -7.47 -7.68
CA ARG A 247 -1.92 -7.54 -9.14
C ARG A 247 -2.43 -6.26 -9.79
N ASN A 248 -1.87 -5.94 -10.95
CA ASN A 248 -2.44 -4.95 -11.86
C ASN A 248 -3.71 -5.52 -12.54
N PRO A 249 -4.55 -4.68 -13.19
CA PRO A 249 -5.71 -5.13 -13.95
C PRO A 249 -5.39 -6.19 -15.03
N ASP A 250 -4.19 -6.17 -15.59
CA ASP A 250 -3.69 -7.17 -16.55
C ASP A 250 -3.16 -8.46 -15.89
N LYS A 251 -3.44 -8.65 -14.60
CA LYS A 251 -2.99 -9.79 -13.77
C LYS A 251 -1.48 -9.87 -13.53
N SER A 252 -0.67 -8.94 -14.05
CA SER A 252 0.75 -8.85 -13.70
C SER A 252 0.94 -8.42 -12.26
N LYS A 253 2.08 -8.78 -11.63
CA LYS A 253 2.43 -8.30 -10.28
C LYS A 253 2.48 -6.77 -10.29
N ILE A 254 1.94 -6.14 -9.24
CA ILE A 254 2.02 -4.67 -9.07
C ILE A 254 3.48 -4.21 -9.10
N SER A 255 3.76 -3.17 -9.87
CA SER A 255 5.12 -2.65 -10.07
C SER A 255 5.14 -1.15 -10.32
N LYS A 256 6.27 -0.51 -10.06
CA LYS A 256 6.50 0.96 -10.23
C LYS A 256 6.13 1.51 -11.62
N ARG A 257 6.09 0.66 -12.65
CA ARG A 257 5.79 1.11 -14.02
C ARG A 257 4.31 1.43 -14.26
N LYS A 258 3.41 0.79 -13.49
CA LYS A 258 1.95 0.88 -13.74
C LYS A 258 1.16 1.49 -12.58
N ASN A 259 1.68 1.39 -11.36
CA ASN A 259 1.05 1.93 -10.17
C ASN A 259 2.10 2.48 -9.22
N PRO A 260 1.78 3.50 -8.42
CA PRO A 260 2.63 3.91 -7.31
C PRO A 260 2.73 2.76 -6.31
N VAL A 261 3.96 2.36 -5.98
CA VAL A 261 4.20 1.23 -5.08
C VAL A 261 4.92 1.62 -3.80
N SER A 262 5.43 2.86 -3.69
CA SER A 262 6.07 3.37 -2.49
C SER A 262 5.03 3.79 -1.46
N ILE A 263 5.20 3.40 -0.20
CA ILE A 263 4.31 3.83 0.90
C ILE A 263 4.41 5.35 1.10
N SER A 264 5.58 5.95 0.92
CA SER A 264 5.78 7.39 1.03
C SER A 264 4.91 8.16 0.02
N TRP A 265 4.77 7.66 -1.20
CA TRP A 265 3.92 8.29 -2.20
C TRP A 265 2.47 8.43 -1.72
N TYR A 266 1.90 7.40 -1.09
CA TYR A 266 0.52 7.50 -0.56
C TYR A 266 0.42 8.54 0.56
N LYS A 267 1.42 8.61 1.43
CA LYS A 267 1.50 9.65 2.46
C LYS A 267 1.56 11.04 1.82
N ASP A 268 2.47 11.25 0.85
CA ASP A 268 2.67 12.54 0.18
C ASP A 268 1.42 12.98 -0.60
N GLN A 269 0.66 12.03 -1.16
CA GLN A 269 -0.63 12.30 -1.78
C GLN A 269 -1.76 12.56 -0.78
N GLY A 270 -1.50 12.45 0.51
CA GLY A 270 -2.50 12.73 1.54
C GLY A 270 -3.56 11.64 1.71
N TYR A 271 -3.22 10.39 1.44
CA TYR A 271 -4.07 9.27 1.88
C TYR A 271 -3.98 9.12 3.40
N LEU A 272 -5.13 8.85 4.02
CA LEU A 272 -5.18 8.56 5.44
C LEU A 272 -4.64 7.15 5.71
N PRO A 273 -3.74 6.96 6.70
CA PRO A 273 -3.18 5.63 6.98
C PRO A 273 -4.25 4.58 7.29
N GLY A 274 -5.31 4.96 8.02
CA GLY A 274 -6.45 4.07 8.28
C GLY A 274 -7.20 3.63 7.02
N ALA A 275 -7.38 4.54 6.06
CA ALA A 275 -8.02 4.21 4.78
C ALA A 275 -7.15 3.29 3.93
N LEU A 276 -5.83 3.54 3.89
CA LEU A 276 -4.90 2.68 3.16
C LEU A 276 -4.86 1.26 3.76
N LEU A 277 -4.81 1.12 5.08
CA LEU A 277 -4.85 -0.19 5.74
C LEU A 277 -6.19 -0.91 5.52
N ASN A 278 -7.30 -0.19 5.60
CA ASN A 278 -8.63 -0.74 5.30
C ASN A 278 -8.68 -1.27 3.84
N TYR A 279 -8.20 -0.49 2.87
CA TYR A 279 -8.12 -0.90 1.48
C TYR A 279 -7.23 -2.15 1.30
N LEU A 280 -6.06 -2.16 1.92
CA LEU A 280 -5.15 -3.31 1.87
C LEU A 280 -5.77 -4.57 2.50
N ALA A 281 -6.53 -4.45 3.57
CA ALA A 281 -7.25 -5.58 4.15
C ALA A 281 -8.25 -6.19 3.17
N LEU A 282 -8.98 -5.35 2.41
CA LEU A 282 -9.90 -5.80 1.36
C LEU A 282 -9.20 -6.51 0.19
N MET A 283 -7.88 -6.37 0.07
CA MET A 283 -7.08 -7.05 -0.94
C MET A 283 -6.78 -8.53 -0.57
N GLY A 284 -7.78 -9.32 -0.33
CA GLY A 284 -7.66 -10.75 -0.01
C GLY A 284 -8.44 -11.17 1.22
N TRP A 285 -9.16 -10.24 1.87
CA TRP A 285 -10.03 -10.55 2.99
C TRP A 285 -11.26 -9.63 3.01
N SER A 286 -12.34 -10.05 3.63
CA SER A 286 -13.57 -9.26 3.77
C SER A 286 -14.17 -9.39 5.16
N MET A 287 -14.84 -8.33 5.61
CA MET A 287 -15.63 -8.36 6.85
C MET A 287 -16.72 -9.44 6.76
N PRO A 288 -17.09 -10.07 7.90
CA PRO A 288 -18.18 -11.06 7.91
C PRO A 288 -19.53 -10.55 7.39
N ASP A 289 -19.81 -9.27 7.61
CA ASP A 289 -21.02 -8.55 7.15
C ASP A 289 -20.85 -7.90 5.76
N SER A 290 -19.72 -8.14 5.09
CA SER A 290 -19.42 -7.63 3.75
C SER A 290 -19.27 -6.10 3.64
N ARG A 291 -19.26 -5.34 4.74
CA ARG A 291 -19.00 -3.91 4.70
C ARG A 291 -17.56 -3.64 4.25
N GLU A 292 -17.36 -2.59 3.48
CA GLU A 292 -16.06 -2.24 2.94
C GLU A 292 -15.29 -1.25 3.83
N LYS A 293 -15.98 -0.39 4.59
CA LYS A 293 -15.35 0.56 5.49
C LYS A 293 -15.30 0.01 6.91
N PHE A 294 -14.09 -0.12 7.45
CA PHE A 294 -13.83 -0.56 8.83
C PHE A 294 -12.47 -0.09 9.32
N THR A 295 -12.34 0.05 10.62
CA THR A 295 -11.11 0.48 11.28
C THR A 295 -10.11 -0.68 11.40
N LEU A 296 -8.82 -0.34 11.67
CA LEU A 296 -7.80 -1.34 12.00
C LEU A 296 -8.20 -2.20 13.21
N LYS A 297 -8.85 -1.60 14.21
CA LYS A 297 -9.35 -2.31 15.40
C LYS A 297 -10.39 -3.35 15.02
N GLU A 298 -11.40 -2.97 14.25
CA GLU A 298 -12.44 -3.89 13.78
C GLU A 298 -11.86 -4.99 12.88
N PHE A 299 -10.87 -4.66 12.04
CA PHE A 299 -10.14 -5.67 11.28
C PHE A 299 -9.47 -6.69 12.19
N ILE A 300 -8.71 -6.26 13.19
CA ILE A 300 -8.04 -7.14 14.15
C ILE A 300 -9.04 -8.05 14.86
N GLU A 301 -10.15 -7.51 15.35
CA GLU A 301 -11.18 -8.25 16.07
C GLU A 301 -11.82 -9.36 15.22
N ASN A 302 -12.01 -9.11 13.94
CA ASN A 302 -12.70 -10.03 13.02
C ASN A 302 -11.77 -10.87 12.14
N PHE A 303 -10.45 -10.54 12.11
CA PHE A 303 -9.50 -11.18 11.22
C PHE A 303 -9.40 -12.69 11.47
N ASP A 304 -9.50 -13.46 10.40
CA ASP A 304 -9.28 -14.90 10.38
C ASP A 304 -8.39 -15.25 9.19
N LEU A 305 -7.24 -15.86 9.49
CA LEU A 305 -6.24 -16.23 8.47
C LEU A 305 -6.79 -17.27 7.48
N GLY A 306 -7.65 -18.17 7.95
CA GLY A 306 -8.32 -19.19 7.10
C GLY A 306 -9.35 -18.60 6.14
N ARG A 307 -9.74 -17.34 6.32
CA ARG A 307 -10.66 -16.61 5.41
C ARG A 307 -9.96 -15.78 4.36
N VAL A 308 -8.63 -15.80 4.33
CA VAL A 308 -7.87 -15.10 3.29
C VAL A 308 -8.10 -15.80 1.95
N ASP A 309 -8.56 -15.04 0.95
CA ASP A 309 -8.75 -15.55 -0.40
C ASP A 309 -7.37 -15.75 -1.07
N PRO A 310 -7.04 -16.98 -1.54
CA PRO A 310 -5.77 -17.23 -2.23
C PRO A 310 -5.70 -16.58 -3.62
N ALA A 311 -6.80 -16.09 -4.18
CA ALA A 311 -6.80 -15.41 -5.46
C ALA A 311 -6.09 -14.05 -5.36
N GLY A 312 -5.27 -13.72 -6.34
CA GLY A 312 -4.55 -12.44 -6.38
C GLY A 312 -5.50 -11.27 -6.67
N PRO A 313 -5.72 -10.35 -5.70
CA PRO A 313 -6.61 -9.21 -5.87
C PRO A 313 -6.03 -8.18 -6.84
N VAL A 314 -6.93 -7.52 -7.57
CA VAL A 314 -6.56 -6.41 -8.47
C VAL A 314 -6.53 -5.10 -7.68
N PHE A 315 -5.39 -4.43 -7.73
CA PHE A 315 -5.20 -3.12 -7.11
C PHE A 315 -5.83 -2.04 -7.99
N ASP A 316 -6.90 -1.41 -7.51
CA ASP A 316 -7.60 -0.30 -8.18
C ASP A 316 -7.47 0.99 -7.35
N LEU A 317 -6.71 1.95 -7.88
CA LEU A 317 -6.49 3.24 -7.23
C LEU A 317 -7.78 4.05 -7.08
N ARG A 318 -8.74 3.92 -8.02
CA ARG A 318 -10.03 4.62 -7.95
C ARG A 318 -10.87 4.13 -6.77
N LYS A 319 -10.80 2.82 -6.46
CA LYS A 319 -11.44 2.27 -5.27
C LYS A 319 -10.79 2.78 -3.99
N LEU A 320 -9.46 2.90 -3.97
CA LEU A 320 -8.74 3.50 -2.84
C LEU A 320 -9.11 4.98 -2.67
N ASP A 321 -9.17 5.76 -3.76
CA ASP A 321 -9.60 7.17 -3.73
C ASP A 321 -11.01 7.33 -3.15
N TRP A 322 -11.94 6.49 -3.59
CA TRP A 322 -13.30 6.48 -3.07
C TRP A 322 -13.31 6.16 -1.56
N LEU A 323 -12.64 5.09 -1.15
CA LEU A 323 -12.60 4.67 0.25
C LEU A 323 -11.93 5.72 1.14
N ASN A 324 -10.86 6.34 0.66
CA ASN A 324 -10.18 7.42 1.38
C ASN A 324 -11.09 8.64 1.54
N GLY A 325 -11.86 9.00 0.50
CA GLY A 325 -12.91 10.03 0.59
C GLY A 325 -13.97 9.69 1.64
N GLU A 326 -14.41 8.42 1.70
CA GLU A 326 -15.33 7.95 2.77
C GLU A 326 -14.74 8.13 4.17
N TRP A 327 -13.44 7.93 4.35
CA TRP A 327 -12.76 8.18 5.61
C TRP A 327 -12.64 9.68 5.92
N ILE A 328 -12.28 10.52 4.93
CA ILE A 328 -12.19 11.98 5.09
C ILE A 328 -13.53 12.56 5.54
N ARG A 329 -14.65 12.12 4.97
CA ARG A 329 -16.00 12.60 5.33
C ARG A 329 -16.40 12.32 6.79
N THR A 330 -15.75 11.36 7.45
CA THR A 330 -16.03 11.06 8.86
C THR A 330 -15.15 11.81 9.85
N LEU A 331 -14.16 12.56 9.38
CA LEU A 331 -13.34 13.39 10.26
C LEU A 331 -14.08 14.68 10.64
N SER A 332 -13.87 15.13 11.86
CA SER A 332 -14.32 16.47 12.26
C SER A 332 -13.55 17.55 11.51
N VAL A 333 -14.14 18.75 11.41
CA VAL A 333 -13.48 19.91 10.78
C VAL A 333 -12.13 20.20 11.45
N GLU A 334 -12.06 20.08 12.77
CA GLU A 334 -10.84 20.30 13.56
C GLU A 334 -9.72 19.30 13.22
N GLU A 335 -10.07 18.01 13.16
CA GLU A 335 -9.12 16.95 12.82
C GLU A 335 -8.63 17.10 11.39
N LEU A 336 -9.55 17.36 10.45
CA LEU A 336 -9.21 17.50 9.05
C LEU A 336 -8.38 18.77 8.79
N THR A 337 -8.71 19.89 9.44
CA THR A 337 -7.88 21.12 9.40
C THR A 337 -6.46 20.86 9.89
N THR A 338 -6.31 20.06 10.94
CA THR A 338 -4.97 19.73 11.45
C THR A 338 -4.17 18.87 10.46
N ARG A 339 -4.81 17.96 9.75
CA ARG A 339 -4.18 17.10 8.74
C ARG A 339 -3.86 17.86 7.45
N LEU A 340 -4.69 18.83 7.09
CA LEU A 340 -4.53 19.63 5.86
C LEU A 340 -3.39 20.63 5.94
N LYS A 341 -2.87 20.96 7.12
CA LYS A 341 -1.85 22.01 7.29
C LYS A 341 -0.59 21.80 6.43
N ASP A 342 -0.25 20.55 6.13
CA ASP A 342 0.94 20.18 5.34
C ASP A 342 0.62 20.04 3.83
N TYR A 343 -0.65 20.24 3.42
CA TYR A 343 -1.16 20.10 2.05
C TYR A 343 -1.83 21.37 1.53
N ALA A 344 -2.18 22.31 2.41
CA ALA A 344 -2.88 23.53 2.04
C ALA A 344 -1.91 24.71 1.96
N ASP A 345 -2.10 25.56 0.93
CA ASP A 345 -1.34 26.80 0.73
C ASP A 345 -1.86 27.97 1.54
N VAL A 346 -2.83 27.74 2.42
CA VAL A 346 -3.48 28.76 3.27
C VAL A 346 -3.41 28.37 4.74
N ASP A 347 -3.61 29.35 5.60
CA ASP A 347 -3.57 29.15 7.04
C ASP A 347 -4.78 28.36 7.59
N LYS A 348 -4.69 27.96 8.86
CA LYS A 348 -5.74 27.17 9.52
C LYS A 348 -7.11 27.84 9.59
N SER A 349 -7.15 29.17 9.67
CA SER A 349 -8.41 29.92 9.78
C SER A 349 -9.15 29.86 8.44
N GLU A 350 -8.41 29.98 7.36
CA GLU A 350 -8.94 29.87 6.00
C GLU A 350 -9.37 28.42 5.67
N ILE A 351 -8.55 27.43 6.04
CA ILE A 351 -8.95 26.02 5.91
C ILE A 351 -10.29 25.78 6.63
N LYS A 352 -10.44 26.19 7.90
CA LYS A 352 -11.68 26.01 8.67
C LYS A 352 -12.89 26.66 8.02
N ARG A 353 -12.70 27.82 7.40
CA ARG A 353 -13.76 28.57 6.73
C ARG A 353 -14.27 27.86 5.47
N ILE A 354 -13.36 27.30 4.69
CA ILE A 354 -13.65 26.72 3.37
C ILE A 354 -14.01 25.23 3.47
N LEU A 355 -13.40 24.52 4.41
CA LEU A 355 -13.49 23.07 4.50
C LEU A 355 -14.92 22.51 4.51
N PRO A 356 -15.90 23.09 5.23
CA PRO A 356 -17.28 22.59 5.20
C PRO A 356 -17.92 22.57 3.81
N LEU A 357 -17.44 23.41 2.89
CA LEU A 357 -17.96 23.49 1.52
C LEU A 357 -17.38 22.40 0.60
N VAL A 358 -16.17 21.88 0.90
CA VAL A 358 -15.43 20.99 -0.01
C VAL A 358 -15.11 19.62 0.57
N GLN A 359 -15.33 19.38 1.87
CA GLN A 359 -14.96 18.12 2.54
C GLN A 359 -15.53 16.90 1.82
N ASP A 360 -16.76 16.93 1.37
CA ASP A 360 -17.43 15.82 0.68
C ASP A 360 -16.82 15.51 -0.70
N ARG A 361 -16.03 16.43 -1.25
CA ARG A 361 -15.38 16.32 -2.56
C ARG A 361 -13.95 15.83 -2.49
N LEU A 362 -13.33 15.92 -1.30
CA LEU A 362 -11.96 15.48 -1.08
C LEU A 362 -11.86 13.96 -1.18
N LYS A 363 -11.02 13.49 -2.08
CA LYS A 363 -10.60 12.09 -2.14
C LYS A 363 -9.27 11.88 -1.44
N LYS A 364 -8.40 12.89 -1.49
CA LYS A 364 -7.07 12.92 -0.85
C LYS A 364 -6.86 14.31 -0.24
N LEU A 365 -5.98 14.43 0.73
CA LEU A 365 -5.68 15.74 1.32
C LEU A 365 -5.01 16.68 0.32
N SER A 366 -4.21 16.16 -0.61
CA SER A 366 -3.60 16.94 -1.69
C SER A 366 -4.58 17.55 -2.68
N ASP A 367 -5.83 17.08 -2.73
CA ASP A 367 -6.85 17.66 -3.61
C ASP A 367 -7.34 19.03 -3.10
N PHE A 368 -7.00 19.38 -1.85
CA PHE A 368 -7.54 20.60 -1.21
C PHE A 368 -7.24 21.87 -1.99
N ASN A 369 -5.99 22.11 -2.39
CA ASN A 369 -5.62 23.32 -3.09
C ASN A 369 -6.32 23.44 -4.46
N GLU A 370 -6.40 22.34 -5.22
CA GLU A 370 -7.10 22.32 -6.52
C GLU A 370 -8.59 22.65 -6.36
N LEU A 371 -9.23 22.11 -5.33
CA LEU A 371 -10.65 22.31 -5.04
C LEU A 371 -10.98 23.68 -4.42
N THR A 372 -9.97 24.40 -3.89
CA THR A 372 -10.22 25.59 -3.06
C THR A 372 -9.49 26.85 -3.50
N SER A 373 -8.52 26.77 -4.42
CA SER A 373 -7.71 27.92 -4.84
C SER A 373 -8.55 29.14 -5.24
N TYR A 374 -9.69 28.92 -5.87
CA TYR A 374 -10.60 30.01 -6.26
C TYR A 374 -11.26 30.75 -5.09
N PHE A 375 -11.24 30.24 -3.86
CA PHE A 375 -11.80 30.97 -2.72
C PHE A 375 -10.93 32.14 -2.25
N TYR A 376 -9.63 32.10 -2.49
CA TYR A 376 -8.66 33.07 -1.96
C TYR A 376 -7.77 33.71 -3.02
N GLN A 377 -7.73 33.21 -4.24
CA GLN A 377 -7.02 33.86 -5.33
C GLN A 377 -7.82 35.09 -5.81
N ALA A 378 -7.13 36.20 -6.08
CA ALA A 378 -7.78 37.41 -6.63
C ALA A 378 -8.29 37.17 -8.06
N GLU A 379 -7.65 36.28 -8.79
CA GLU A 379 -7.97 35.96 -10.19
C GLU A 379 -8.12 34.45 -10.34
N VAL A 380 -9.03 34.05 -11.23
CA VAL A 380 -9.17 32.68 -11.70
C VAL A 380 -8.88 32.63 -13.18
N ASP A 381 -8.31 31.53 -13.62
CA ASP A 381 -8.11 31.33 -15.07
C ASP A 381 -9.43 30.93 -15.72
N ILE A 382 -9.91 31.77 -16.61
CA ILE A 382 -11.16 31.60 -17.39
C ILE A 382 -10.90 31.75 -18.87
N ASP A 383 -11.35 30.80 -19.65
CA ASP A 383 -11.38 30.86 -21.10
C ASP A 383 -12.59 31.69 -21.53
N PRO A 384 -12.43 32.86 -22.25
CA PRO A 384 -13.52 33.69 -22.70
C PRO A 384 -14.57 32.92 -23.53
N VAL A 385 -14.13 31.93 -24.29
CA VAL A 385 -15.05 31.11 -25.11
C VAL A 385 -16.00 30.28 -24.23
N GLN A 386 -15.57 29.86 -23.06
CA GLN A 386 -16.39 29.06 -22.14
C GLN A 386 -17.33 29.89 -21.27
N ILE A 387 -17.18 31.22 -21.24
CA ILE A 387 -18.13 32.14 -20.61
C ILE A 387 -19.41 32.22 -21.44
N ILE A 388 -19.29 32.14 -22.77
CA ILE A 388 -20.40 32.22 -23.72
C ILE A 388 -20.99 30.82 -23.87
N LEU A 389 -22.18 30.60 -23.34
CA LEU A 389 -22.86 29.30 -23.45
C LEU A 389 -23.43 29.10 -24.86
N LYS A 390 -23.67 27.84 -25.22
CA LYS A 390 -24.27 27.49 -26.52
C LYS A 390 -25.63 28.16 -26.70
N GLY A 391 -25.77 28.93 -27.78
CA GLY A 391 -26.98 29.69 -28.09
C GLY A 391 -26.97 31.13 -27.59
N GLN A 392 -25.92 31.57 -26.89
CA GLN A 392 -25.67 32.93 -26.45
C GLN A 392 -24.60 33.60 -27.36
N ASN A 393 -24.49 34.91 -27.27
CA ASN A 393 -23.42 35.66 -27.93
C ASN A 393 -22.63 36.51 -26.90
N ALA A 394 -21.48 37.07 -27.33
CA ALA A 394 -20.61 37.83 -26.45
C ALA A 394 -21.28 39.10 -25.90
N ASP A 395 -22.00 39.85 -26.73
CA ASP A 395 -22.63 41.11 -26.35
C ASP A 395 -23.74 40.90 -25.31
N ASP A 396 -24.59 39.89 -25.51
CA ASP A 396 -25.66 39.57 -24.54
C ASP A 396 -25.09 39.02 -23.25
N THR A 397 -24.07 38.15 -23.32
CA THR A 397 -23.38 37.66 -22.13
C THR A 397 -22.74 38.81 -21.34
N LYS A 398 -22.12 39.77 -22.02
CA LYS A 398 -21.55 40.97 -21.41
C LYS A 398 -22.58 41.82 -20.70
N LYS A 399 -23.75 42.10 -21.34
CA LYS A 399 -24.88 42.82 -20.72
C LYS A 399 -25.37 42.13 -19.45
N VAL A 400 -25.52 40.81 -19.51
CA VAL A 400 -25.92 39.98 -18.36
C VAL A 400 -24.91 40.09 -17.21
N LEU A 401 -23.62 39.89 -17.49
CA LEU A 401 -22.58 40.03 -16.46
C LEU A 401 -22.53 41.43 -15.85
N LYS A 402 -22.75 42.48 -16.66
CA LYS A 402 -22.82 43.85 -16.14
C LYS A 402 -24.00 44.06 -15.23
N THR A 403 -25.19 43.54 -15.57
CA THR A 403 -26.37 43.58 -14.69
C THR A 403 -26.14 42.84 -13.37
N LEU A 404 -25.45 41.67 -13.41
CA LEU A 404 -25.07 40.93 -12.22
C LEU A 404 -24.08 41.71 -11.34
N GLU A 405 -23.05 42.33 -11.95
CA GLU A 405 -22.10 43.20 -11.29
C GLU A 405 -22.79 44.34 -10.53
N ASP A 406 -23.66 45.09 -11.24
CA ASP A 406 -24.42 46.21 -10.68
C ASP A 406 -25.32 45.73 -9.51
N THR A 407 -26.02 44.61 -9.68
CA THR A 407 -26.90 44.03 -8.68
C THR A 407 -26.13 43.67 -7.40
N LEU A 408 -25.02 42.96 -7.56
CA LEU A 408 -24.19 42.47 -6.43
C LEU A 408 -23.39 43.60 -5.79
N SER A 409 -22.97 44.64 -6.57
CA SER A 409 -22.28 45.81 -6.04
C SER A 409 -23.18 46.64 -5.11
N ASN A 410 -24.48 46.69 -5.34
CA ASN A 410 -25.44 47.41 -4.56
C ASN A 410 -25.92 46.64 -3.31
N LEU A 411 -25.53 45.35 -3.16
CA LEU A 411 -25.94 44.54 -2.00
C LEU A 411 -25.30 45.04 -0.72
N LYS A 412 -26.13 45.41 0.27
CA LYS A 412 -25.65 45.94 1.57
C LYS A 412 -25.10 44.86 2.49
N THR A 413 -25.76 43.73 2.55
CA THR A 413 -25.37 42.58 3.36
C THR A 413 -24.90 41.47 2.45
N TRP A 414 -23.67 40.95 2.69
CA TRP A 414 -23.06 39.87 1.89
C TRP A 414 -23.15 38.57 2.67
N ASN A 415 -24.21 37.83 2.45
CA ASN A 415 -24.40 36.47 2.93
C ASN A 415 -25.22 35.68 1.92
N ARG A 416 -25.24 34.36 2.05
CA ARG A 416 -25.92 33.43 1.16
C ARG A 416 -27.35 33.85 0.84
N GLU A 417 -28.15 34.11 1.88
CA GLU A 417 -29.58 34.44 1.76
C GLU A 417 -29.80 35.73 0.94
N SER A 418 -29.02 36.77 1.23
CA SER A 418 -29.12 38.06 0.54
C SER A 418 -28.68 37.92 -0.94
N ILE A 419 -27.62 37.16 -1.19
CA ILE A 419 -27.14 36.89 -2.57
C ILE A 419 -28.21 36.12 -3.36
N GLU A 420 -28.70 35.01 -2.77
CA GLU A 420 -29.74 34.18 -3.40
C GLU A 420 -30.98 35.00 -3.72
N LYS A 421 -31.48 35.80 -2.78
CA LYS A 421 -32.67 36.62 -2.92
C LYS A 421 -32.60 37.63 -4.10
N VAL A 422 -31.44 38.27 -4.29
CA VAL A 422 -31.27 39.26 -5.38
C VAL A 422 -31.01 38.62 -6.72
N LEU A 423 -30.42 37.41 -6.74
CA LEU A 423 -30.12 36.70 -7.98
C LEU A 423 -31.29 35.81 -8.45
N GLU A 424 -32.19 35.39 -7.58
CA GLU A 424 -33.26 34.43 -7.91
C GLU A 424 -34.21 34.91 -9.00
N LYS A 425 -34.47 36.22 -9.08
CA LYS A 425 -35.35 36.87 -10.10
C LYS A 425 -34.63 37.24 -11.38
N LYS A 426 -33.30 37.24 -11.40
CA LYS A 426 -32.50 37.70 -12.53
C LYS A 426 -32.63 36.85 -13.79
N PRO A 427 -32.83 35.53 -13.76
CA PRO A 427 -33.09 34.76 -14.97
C PRO A 427 -34.30 35.28 -15.77
N GLU A 428 -35.41 35.52 -15.11
CA GLU A 428 -36.63 36.03 -15.74
C GLU A 428 -36.44 37.47 -16.27
N GLU A 429 -35.84 38.37 -15.48
CA GLU A 429 -35.54 39.76 -15.87
C GLU A 429 -34.63 39.87 -17.08
N LEU A 430 -33.69 38.90 -17.24
CA LEU A 430 -32.69 38.89 -18.28
C LEU A 430 -33.04 38.00 -19.50
N GLY A 431 -34.15 37.24 -19.40
CA GLY A 431 -34.54 36.28 -20.42
C GLY A 431 -33.60 35.08 -20.57
N TRP A 432 -32.90 34.73 -19.50
CA TRP A 432 -32.00 33.59 -19.45
C TRP A 432 -32.59 32.43 -18.64
N SER A 433 -32.23 31.19 -19.01
CA SER A 433 -32.56 30.08 -18.11
C SER A 433 -31.79 30.19 -16.78
N LYS A 434 -32.41 29.75 -15.68
CA LYS A 434 -31.77 29.72 -14.36
C LYS A 434 -30.45 28.92 -14.39
N THR A 435 -30.44 27.84 -15.14
CA THR A 435 -29.25 26.97 -15.30
C THR A 435 -28.12 27.72 -15.99
N ASP A 436 -28.42 28.38 -17.12
CA ASP A 436 -27.40 29.07 -17.92
C ASP A 436 -26.81 30.26 -17.17
N LEU A 437 -27.64 31.08 -16.54
CA LEU A 437 -27.20 32.23 -15.77
C LEU A 437 -26.27 31.83 -14.65
N PHE A 438 -26.69 30.86 -13.85
CA PHE A 438 -25.88 30.43 -12.67
C PHE A 438 -24.65 29.58 -13.05
N GLN A 439 -24.69 28.92 -14.21
CA GLN A 439 -23.52 28.21 -14.70
C GLN A 439 -22.47 29.21 -15.24
N THR A 440 -22.89 30.26 -15.95
CA THR A 440 -22.01 31.35 -16.37
C THR A 440 -21.39 32.06 -15.18
N LEU A 441 -22.20 32.48 -14.21
CA LEU A 441 -21.71 33.14 -12.99
C LEU A 441 -20.72 32.21 -12.22
N ARG A 442 -21.04 30.94 -12.07
CA ARG A 442 -20.16 29.96 -11.46
C ARG A 442 -18.81 29.90 -12.17
N TYR A 443 -18.82 29.78 -13.48
CA TYR A 443 -17.59 29.68 -14.25
C TYR A 443 -16.74 30.96 -14.16
N VAL A 444 -17.35 32.12 -14.20
CA VAL A 444 -16.68 33.42 -14.05
C VAL A 444 -16.02 33.54 -12.65
N GLU A 445 -16.69 33.05 -11.61
CA GLU A 445 -16.21 33.18 -10.24
C GLU A 445 -15.21 32.13 -9.83
N THR A 446 -15.17 30.98 -10.52
CA THR A 446 -14.38 29.83 -10.03
C THR A 446 -13.47 29.20 -11.09
N GLY A 447 -13.63 29.53 -12.36
CA GLY A 447 -12.99 28.84 -13.47
C GLY A 447 -13.49 27.40 -13.70
N SER A 448 -14.50 26.96 -12.93
CA SER A 448 -14.99 25.57 -12.95
C SER A 448 -16.52 25.52 -13.08
N LYS A 449 -17.00 24.50 -13.78
CA LYS A 449 -18.44 24.21 -13.89
C LYS A 449 -18.95 23.32 -12.75
N ALA A 450 -18.05 22.71 -11.95
CA ALA A 450 -18.35 21.75 -10.90
C ALA A 450 -17.75 22.21 -9.54
N THR A 451 -18.53 23.01 -8.80
CA THR A 451 -18.16 23.56 -7.48
C THR A 451 -19.21 23.22 -6.42
N PRO A 452 -19.02 23.55 -5.16
CA PRO A 452 -20.10 23.59 -4.15
C PRO A 452 -21.28 24.47 -4.60
N PRO A 453 -22.39 24.53 -3.85
CA PRO A 453 -23.52 25.39 -4.18
C PRO A 453 -23.08 26.85 -4.43
N LEU A 454 -23.56 27.46 -5.52
CA LEU A 454 -23.04 28.72 -6.02
C LEU A 454 -23.11 29.86 -4.98
N PHE A 455 -24.21 29.97 -4.23
CA PHE A 455 -24.40 31.07 -3.30
C PHE A 455 -23.50 30.94 -2.06
N ASP A 456 -23.23 29.72 -1.61
CA ASP A 456 -22.26 29.43 -0.55
C ASP A 456 -20.83 29.78 -1.01
N VAL A 457 -20.52 29.51 -2.28
CA VAL A 457 -19.24 29.86 -2.91
C VAL A 457 -19.07 31.38 -2.99
N LEU A 458 -20.09 32.12 -3.45
CA LEU A 458 -20.04 33.59 -3.53
C LEU A 458 -19.90 34.24 -2.15
N GLU A 459 -20.62 33.73 -1.14
CA GLU A 459 -20.47 34.20 0.23
C GLU A 459 -19.04 34.02 0.71
N ALA A 460 -18.47 32.82 0.49
CA ALA A 460 -17.12 32.48 0.91
C ALA A 460 -16.03 33.24 0.15
N ILE A 461 -16.19 33.50 -1.14
CA ILE A 461 -15.28 34.35 -1.94
C ILE A 461 -15.28 35.80 -1.44
N GLY A 462 -16.46 36.29 -1.08
CA GLY A 462 -16.64 37.65 -0.59
C GLY A 462 -16.87 38.68 -1.70
N LYS A 463 -17.58 39.75 -1.36
CA LYS A 463 -18.06 40.79 -2.29
C LYS A 463 -16.97 41.39 -3.16
N LYS A 464 -15.84 41.79 -2.54
CA LYS A 464 -14.76 42.49 -3.25
C LYS A 464 -14.16 41.63 -4.37
N ILE A 465 -13.89 40.39 -4.13
CA ILE A 465 -13.30 39.46 -5.14
C ILE A 465 -14.32 39.15 -6.23
N THR A 466 -15.57 38.86 -5.88
CA THR A 466 -16.66 38.60 -6.81
C THR A 466 -16.82 39.75 -7.80
N ILE A 467 -16.88 41.00 -7.33
CA ILE A 467 -17.03 42.16 -8.24
C ILE A 467 -15.81 42.30 -9.16
N VAL A 468 -14.59 42.13 -8.63
CA VAL A 468 -13.37 42.22 -9.48
C VAL A 468 -13.38 41.15 -10.59
N ARG A 469 -13.81 39.92 -10.29
CA ARG A 469 -13.88 38.85 -11.29
C ARG A 469 -14.93 39.09 -12.35
N LEU A 470 -16.10 39.60 -11.98
CA LEU A 470 -17.12 39.99 -12.93
C LEU A 470 -16.59 41.08 -13.87
N GLN A 471 -15.94 42.12 -13.35
CA GLN A 471 -15.36 43.22 -14.16
C GLN A 471 -14.33 42.69 -15.17
N LYS A 472 -13.45 41.79 -14.71
CA LYS A 472 -12.44 41.14 -15.58
C LYS A 472 -13.09 40.28 -16.67
N ALA A 473 -14.10 39.49 -16.32
CA ALA A 473 -14.82 38.66 -17.29
C ALA A 473 -15.50 39.54 -18.37
N ILE A 474 -16.13 40.65 -17.97
CA ILE A 474 -16.70 41.63 -18.87
C ILE A 474 -15.64 42.22 -19.82
N HIS A 475 -14.46 42.55 -19.28
CA HIS A 475 -13.35 43.08 -20.08
C HIS A 475 -12.79 42.06 -21.08
N ARG A 476 -12.72 40.77 -20.71
CA ARG A 476 -12.26 39.68 -21.60
C ARG A 476 -13.22 39.34 -22.75
N LEU A 477 -14.46 39.79 -22.68
CA LEU A 477 -15.47 39.67 -23.76
C LEU A 477 -15.44 40.87 -24.73
N ASN A 478 -14.54 41.81 -24.54
CA ASN A 478 -14.24 42.88 -25.49
C ASN A 478 -13.23 42.37 -26.52
#